data_6f30d11231ef1706227f87692b49bae8
#
_entry.id   6f30d11231ef1706227f87692b49bae8
#
_cell.length_a   1.000
_cell.length_b   1.000
_cell.length_c   1.000
_cell.angle_alpha   90.00
_cell.angle_beta   90.00
_cell.angle_gamma   90.00
#
_symmetry.space_group_name_H-M   'P 1'
#
loop_
_entity.id
_entity.type
_entity.pdbx_description
1 polymer ?
#
loop_
_entity_poly.entity_id
_entity_poly.type
_entity_poly.pdbx_seq_one_letter_code
_entity_poly.pdbx_strand_id
1 'polypeptide(L)'
;MDMLDTKVRGAEEVEKVVNAPLLGTLPQLPEEKTSIESEDWMMSESMQLIRENLNYLIKRKDTPVIMVSSTIPSEGKSLVAAHLASAYARAGKKVIVIGCDLRNPRLNEYFKREGRKGLSAYLAGMVDDPGMLVEKVNDNLHVIFGGTVPPNPTQLIASPRMGELLACLKSEFSCIILDTPPLGILADGFSLSEYADACVYVVRANVLDKKGLRVVADLEKGGRLANLGIVVNGIKVSRSGGYGYGYGYGYGYGYGYGYGYGGRHGHAQTEDTDGRKKN
;
A
#
# COMPACT_ATOMS: atom_id res chain seq x y z
N MET A 1 -25.97 19.17 -7.64
CA MET A 1 -25.16 20.21 -7.00
C MET A 1 -24.94 19.78 -5.55
N ASP A 2 -23.98 18.87 -5.33
CA ASP A 2 -23.79 18.21 -4.03
C ASP A 2 -22.93 19.05 -3.11
N MET A 3 -23.52 20.05 -2.46
CA MET A 3 -22.86 20.84 -1.41
C MET A 3 -22.64 20.06 -0.10
N LEU A 4 -23.04 18.78 -0.04
CA LEU A 4 -23.00 17.95 1.18
C LEU A 4 -22.03 16.77 1.12
N ASP A 5 -21.35 16.55 -0.01
CA ASP A 5 -20.41 15.44 -0.10
C ASP A 5 -19.03 15.84 0.42
N THR A 6 -18.79 15.56 1.70
CA THR A 6 -17.54 15.86 2.41
C THR A 6 -16.51 14.75 2.31
N LYS A 7 -16.87 13.58 1.75
CA LYS A 7 -15.98 12.41 1.72
C LYS A 7 -15.08 12.39 0.48
N VAL A 8 -13.88 11.85 0.64
CA VAL A 8 -12.97 11.53 -0.47
C VAL A 8 -13.58 10.40 -1.29
N ARG A 9 -13.69 10.57 -2.61
CA ARG A 9 -14.30 9.57 -3.50
C ARG A 9 -13.28 8.73 -4.27
N GLY A 10 -12.13 9.27 -4.56
CA GLY A 10 -11.13 8.59 -5.36
C GLY A 10 -9.77 9.27 -5.38
N ALA A 11 -8.88 8.73 -6.20
CA ALA A 11 -7.50 9.17 -6.31
C ALA A 11 -7.37 10.63 -6.79
N GLU A 12 -8.18 11.04 -7.77
CA GLU A 12 -8.13 12.41 -8.33
C GLU A 12 -8.35 13.51 -7.29
N GLU A 13 -9.18 13.23 -6.27
CA GLU A 13 -9.41 14.21 -5.19
C GLU A 13 -8.22 14.28 -4.22
N VAL A 14 -7.52 13.17 -4.05
CA VAL A 14 -6.30 13.11 -3.23
C VAL A 14 -5.16 13.87 -3.93
N GLU A 15 -4.92 13.61 -5.22
CA GLU A 15 -3.86 14.23 -6.03
C GLU A 15 -4.02 15.76 -6.16
N LYS A 16 -5.25 16.29 -6.04
CA LYS A 16 -5.49 17.74 -6.03
C LYS A 16 -5.02 18.44 -4.75
N VAL A 17 -4.84 17.70 -3.66
CA VAL A 17 -4.56 18.27 -2.32
C VAL A 17 -3.18 17.86 -1.80
N VAL A 18 -2.75 16.65 -2.13
CA VAL A 18 -1.49 16.03 -1.65
C VAL A 18 -0.58 15.83 -2.85
N ASN A 19 0.69 16.33 -2.77
CA ASN A 19 1.66 16.19 -3.87
C ASN A 19 2.46 14.88 -3.79
N ALA A 20 2.40 14.16 -2.66
CA ALA A 20 3.05 12.86 -2.54
C ALA A 20 2.54 11.90 -3.63
N PRO A 21 3.42 11.07 -4.23
CA PRO A 21 3.05 10.20 -5.33
C PRO A 21 1.95 9.20 -4.94
N LEU A 22 0.99 9.03 -5.83
CA LEU A 22 0.00 7.95 -5.73
C LEU A 22 0.69 6.62 -6.08
N LEU A 23 0.79 5.71 -5.11
CA LEU A 23 1.35 4.37 -5.32
C LEU A 23 0.35 3.45 -6.03
N GLY A 24 -0.95 3.65 -5.80
CA GLY A 24 -2.00 2.90 -6.45
C GLY A 24 -3.33 2.96 -5.70
N THR A 25 -4.31 2.25 -6.23
CA THR A 25 -5.66 2.14 -5.67
C THR A 25 -6.01 0.70 -5.38
N LEU A 26 -6.83 0.47 -4.35
CA LEU A 26 -7.28 -0.86 -3.96
C LEU A 26 -8.79 -0.99 -4.06
N PRO A 27 -9.31 -2.13 -4.54
CA PRO A 27 -10.73 -2.37 -4.63
C PRO A 27 -11.38 -2.46 -3.25
N GLN A 28 -12.66 -2.12 -3.17
CA GLN A 28 -13.48 -2.45 -2.02
C GLN A 28 -13.77 -3.95 -2.04
N LEU A 29 -13.22 -4.68 -1.08
CA LEU A 29 -13.50 -6.11 -0.91
C LEU A 29 -14.58 -6.36 0.13
N PRO A 30 -15.38 -7.41 -0.02
CA PRO A 30 -16.21 -7.95 1.06
C PRO A 30 -15.31 -8.55 2.15
N GLU A 31 -15.79 -8.58 3.38
CA GLU A 31 -15.00 -8.94 4.58
C GLU A 31 -14.36 -10.33 4.47
N GLU A 32 -15.10 -11.31 3.93
CA GLU A 32 -14.62 -12.68 3.73
C GLU A 32 -13.44 -12.80 2.77
N LYS A 33 -13.18 -11.76 1.95
CA LYS A 33 -12.08 -11.72 0.96
C LYS A 33 -10.90 -10.86 1.39
N THR A 34 -10.88 -10.36 2.62
CA THR A 34 -9.81 -9.47 3.09
C THR A 34 -8.57 -10.18 3.60
N SER A 35 -8.65 -11.49 3.87
CA SER A 35 -7.49 -12.30 4.29
C SER A 35 -6.47 -12.44 3.17
N ILE A 36 -5.19 -12.52 3.53
CA ILE A 36 -4.08 -12.78 2.59
C ILE A 36 -4.17 -14.14 1.89
N GLU A 37 -4.94 -15.06 2.45
CA GLU A 37 -5.21 -16.38 1.86
C GLU A 37 -6.31 -16.32 0.78
N SER A 38 -7.04 -15.21 0.68
CA SER A 38 -8.05 -15.05 -0.36
C SER A 38 -7.37 -14.79 -1.71
N GLU A 39 -7.76 -15.56 -2.72
CA GLU A 39 -7.25 -15.42 -4.09
C GLU A 39 -8.02 -14.34 -4.87
N ASP A 40 -8.10 -13.13 -4.33
CA ASP A 40 -8.64 -12.01 -5.09
C ASP A 40 -7.57 -11.44 -6.01
N TRP A 41 -7.73 -11.68 -7.31
CA TRP A 41 -6.75 -11.30 -8.33
C TRP A 41 -6.58 -9.77 -8.44
N MET A 42 -7.68 -8.98 -8.29
CA MET A 42 -7.60 -7.51 -8.37
C MET A 42 -6.78 -6.94 -7.22
N MET A 43 -6.99 -7.45 -6.00
CA MET A 43 -6.17 -7.07 -4.85
C MET A 43 -4.70 -7.44 -5.10
N SER A 44 -4.45 -8.63 -5.62
CA SER A 44 -3.11 -9.14 -5.90
C SER A 44 -2.36 -8.26 -6.92
N GLU A 45 -2.98 -7.96 -8.06
CA GLU A 45 -2.39 -7.11 -9.10
C GLU A 45 -2.17 -5.68 -8.62
N SER A 46 -3.15 -5.10 -7.90
CA SER A 46 -3.02 -3.77 -7.32
C SER A 46 -1.86 -3.70 -6.34
N MET A 47 -1.67 -4.72 -5.49
CA MET A 47 -0.56 -4.76 -4.54
C MET A 47 0.80 -4.96 -5.21
N GLN A 48 0.88 -5.72 -6.32
CA GLN A 48 2.11 -5.81 -7.10
C GLN A 48 2.52 -4.43 -7.63
N LEU A 49 1.56 -3.70 -8.19
CA LEU A 49 1.83 -2.37 -8.73
C LEU A 49 2.24 -1.38 -7.62
N ILE A 50 1.54 -1.39 -6.49
CA ILE A 50 1.90 -0.58 -5.32
C ILE A 50 3.32 -0.90 -4.86
N ARG A 51 3.70 -2.18 -4.79
CA ARG A 51 5.05 -2.61 -4.44
C ARG A 51 6.10 -2.08 -5.42
N GLU A 52 5.86 -2.17 -6.75
CA GLU A 52 6.81 -1.67 -7.75
C GLU A 52 6.97 -0.15 -7.68
N ASN A 53 5.88 0.59 -7.52
CA ASN A 53 5.92 2.04 -7.35
C ASN A 53 6.65 2.43 -6.05
N LEU A 54 6.44 1.69 -4.97
CA LEU A 54 7.14 1.89 -3.71
C LEU A 54 8.64 1.57 -3.84
N ASN A 55 9.02 0.48 -4.51
CA ASN A 55 10.42 0.14 -4.78
C ASN A 55 11.14 1.24 -5.57
N TYR A 56 10.44 1.85 -6.54
CA TYR A 56 10.96 2.99 -7.28
C TYR A 56 11.17 4.21 -6.35
N LEU A 57 10.21 4.48 -5.48
CA LEU A 57 10.25 5.60 -4.54
C LEU A 57 11.41 5.48 -3.54
N ILE A 58 11.67 4.28 -3.02
CA ILE A 58 12.78 3.99 -2.08
C ILE A 58 14.11 3.66 -2.76
N LYS A 59 14.21 3.83 -4.09
CA LYS A 59 15.42 3.57 -4.88
C LYS A 59 15.99 2.16 -4.67
N ARG A 60 15.11 1.17 -4.51
CA ARG A 60 15.45 -0.26 -4.35
C ARG A 60 16.44 -0.53 -3.22
N LYS A 61 16.24 0.09 -2.08
CA LYS A 61 17.04 -0.18 -0.87
C LYS A 61 17.06 -1.67 -0.52
N ASP A 62 18.18 -2.21 -0.05
CA ASP A 62 18.37 -3.64 0.17
C ASP A 62 17.45 -4.21 1.25
N THR A 63 17.34 -3.53 2.39
CA THR A 63 16.46 -3.92 3.50
C THR A 63 15.62 -2.74 3.98
N PRO A 64 14.57 -2.38 3.23
CA PRO A 64 13.72 -1.26 3.62
C PRO A 64 12.85 -1.59 4.83
N VAL A 65 12.68 -0.60 5.70
CA VAL A 65 11.64 -0.55 6.72
C VAL A 65 10.51 0.32 6.18
N ILE A 66 9.36 -0.27 5.93
CA ILE A 66 8.20 0.37 5.33
C ILE A 66 7.13 0.53 6.41
N MET A 67 6.78 1.76 6.71
CA MET A 67 5.68 2.08 7.62
C MET A 67 4.37 2.17 6.85
N VAL A 68 3.29 1.58 7.37
CA VAL A 68 1.94 1.72 6.82
C VAL A 68 1.06 2.43 7.84
N SER A 69 0.54 3.60 7.49
CA SER A 69 -0.28 4.42 8.38
C SER A 69 -1.47 5.08 7.68
N SER A 70 -2.25 5.89 8.40
CA SER A 70 -3.44 6.58 7.88
C SER A 70 -3.81 7.79 8.72
N THR A 71 -4.84 8.55 8.31
CA THR A 71 -5.33 9.70 9.08
C THR A 71 -6.18 9.27 10.29
N ILE A 72 -7.11 8.31 10.08
CA ILE A 72 -8.08 7.87 11.08
C ILE A 72 -8.12 6.33 11.16
N PRO A 73 -8.71 5.75 12.21
CA PRO A 73 -8.96 4.31 12.27
C PRO A 73 -9.84 3.81 11.11
N SER A 74 -9.74 2.52 10.80
CA SER A 74 -10.57 1.83 9.79
C SER A 74 -10.35 2.26 8.33
N GLU A 75 -9.23 2.91 8.01
CA GLU A 75 -8.85 3.21 6.62
C GLU A 75 -8.22 2.00 5.90
N GLY A 76 -7.90 0.92 6.62
CA GLY A 76 -7.39 -0.33 6.06
C GLY A 76 -5.86 -0.45 6.12
N LYS A 77 -5.19 0.21 7.05
CA LYS A 77 -3.73 0.11 7.28
C LYS A 77 -3.25 -1.33 7.39
N SER A 78 -3.85 -2.10 8.32
CA SER A 78 -3.47 -3.50 8.56
C SER A 78 -3.76 -4.41 7.36
N LEU A 79 -4.84 -4.14 6.60
CA LEU A 79 -5.12 -4.79 5.32
C LEU A 79 -3.97 -4.54 4.34
N VAL A 80 -3.61 -3.26 4.15
CA VAL A 80 -2.53 -2.86 3.24
C VAL A 80 -1.20 -3.45 3.68
N ALA A 81 -0.86 -3.40 4.97
CA ALA A 81 0.37 -3.96 5.52
C ALA A 81 0.48 -5.47 5.27
N ALA A 82 -0.58 -6.24 5.54
CA ALA A 82 -0.64 -7.68 5.34
C ALA A 82 -0.49 -8.07 3.85
N HIS A 83 -1.27 -7.44 2.97
CA HIS A 83 -1.23 -7.72 1.54
C HIS A 83 0.06 -7.23 0.86
N LEU A 84 0.62 -6.11 1.30
CA LEU A 84 1.93 -5.63 0.81
C LEU A 84 3.05 -6.61 1.20
N ALA A 85 3.04 -7.12 2.45
CA ALA A 85 3.97 -8.15 2.89
C ALA A 85 3.86 -9.41 2.03
N SER A 86 2.63 -9.86 1.75
CA SER A 86 2.36 -10.98 0.85
C SER A 86 2.88 -10.71 -0.57
N ALA A 87 2.73 -9.48 -1.11
CA ALA A 87 3.24 -9.12 -2.43
C ALA A 87 4.77 -9.14 -2.51
N TYR A 88 5.48 -8.68 -1.46
CA TYR A 88 6.93 -8.79 -1.37
C TYR A 88 7.38 -10.25 -1.26
N ALA A 89 6.69 -11.07 -0.45
CA ALA A 89 7.01 -12.49 -0.28
C ALA A 89 6.83 -13.29 -1.58
N ARG A 90 5.75 -13.01 -2.34
CA ARG A 90 5.54 -13.60 -3.69
C ARG A 90 6.61 -13.21 -4.69
N ALA A 91 7.23 -12.05 -4.51
CA ALA A 91 8.39 -11.64 -5.30
C ALA A 91 9.73 -12.27 -4.85
N GLY A 92 9.70 -13.26 -3.95
CA GLY A 92 10.88 -13.98 -3.46
C GLY A 92 11.67 -13.26 -2.37
N LYS A 93 11.14 -12.16 -1.80
CA LYS A 93 11.78 -11.47 -0.68
C LYS A 93 11.40 -12.13 0.64
N LYS A 94 12.38 -12.36 1.54
CA LYS A 94 12.11 -12.78 2.91
C LYS A 94 11.61 -11.58 3.71
N VAL A 95 10.33 -11.55 4.03
CA VAL A 95 9.61 -10.38 4.60
C VAL A 95 9.06 -10.69 5.97
N ILE A 96 9.09 -9.69 6.84
CA ILE A 96 8.38 -9.73 8.11
C ILE A 96 7.45 -8.51 8.22
N VAL A 97 6.21 -8.74 8.66
CA VAL A 97 5.27 -7.68 9.04
C VAL A 97 5.07 -7.66 10.54
N ILE A 98 5.07 -6.46 11.13
CA ILE A 98 5.01 -6.26 12.57
C ILE A 98 3.78 -5.42 12.92
N GLY A 99 2.89 -5.94 13.77
CA GLY A 99 1.74 -5.22 14.31
C GLY A 99 2.15 -4.23 15.38
N CYS A 100 2.36 -2.98 15.01
CA CYS A 100 2.75 -1.88 15.91
C CYS A 100 1.57 -1.06 16.42
N ASP A 101 0.34 -1.29 15.93
CA ASP A 101 -0.86 -0.71 16.50
C ASP A 101 -1.25 -1.50 17.76
N LEU A 102 -0.56 -1.21 18.88
CA LEU A 102 -0.79 -1.90 20.16
C LEU A 102 -2.10 -1.50 20.82
N ARG A 103 -2.78 -0.45 20.35
CA ARG A 103 -4.07 0.01 20.90
C ARG A 103 -5.24 -0.76 20.32
N ASN A 104 -5.14 -1.08 19.02
CA ASN A 104 -6.17 -1.83 18.29
C ASN A 104 -5.51 -2.82 17.34
N PRO A 105 -4.86 -3.88 17.86
CA PRO A 105 -4.14 -4.85 17.05
C PRO A 105 -5.12 -5.67 16.22
N ARG A 106 -5.13 -5.45 14.90
CA ARG A 106 -6.03 -6.14 13.96
C ARG A 106 -5.30 -6.96 12.91
N LEU A 107 -3.98 -6.98 12.92
CA LEU A 107 -3.19 -7.69 11.92
C LEU A 107 -3.51 -9.20 11.87
N ASN A 108 -3.83 -9.79 13.03
CA ASN A 108 -4.22 -11.20 13.18
C ASN A 108 -5.47 -11.59 12.36
N GLU A 109 -6.40 -10.66 12.14
CA GLU A 109 -7.62 -10.90 11.36
C GLU A 109 -7.28 -11.25 9.90
N TYR A 110 -6.28 -10.57 9.32
CA TYR A 110 -5.86 -10.76 7.92
C TYR A 110 -5.03 -12.03 7.70
N PHE A 111 -4.41 -12.54 8.77
CA PHE A 111 -3.66 -13.81 8.76
C PHE A 111 -4.47 -15.00 9.27
N LYS A 112 -5.70 -14.79 9.76
CA LYS A 112 -6.56 -15.81 10.39
C LYS A 112 -5.84 -16.59 11.50
N ARG A 113 -5.10 -15.87 12.35
CA ARG A 113 -4.31 -16.44 13.44
C ARG A 113 -4.59 -15.74 14.76
N GLU A 114 -4.36 -16.48 15.87
CA GLU A 114 -4.47 -15.94 17.23
C GLU A 114 -3.11 -15.40 17.68
N GLY A 115 -2.87 -14.11 17.59
CA GLY A 115 -1.62 -13.49 18.05
C GLY A 115 -1.60 -13.24 19.57
N ARG A 116 -1.56 -14.29 20.39
CA ARG A 116 -1.61 -14.15 21.86
C ARG A 116 -0.34 -13.58 22.48
N LYS A 117 0.83 -14.01 22.01
CA LYS A 117 2.14 -13.42 22.35
C LYS A 117 2.59 -12.55 21.19
N GLY A 118 3.07 -11.35 21.47
CA GLY A 118 3.43 -10.45 20.40
C GLY A 118 4.36 -9.34 20.84
N LEU A 119 4.44 -8.31 20.01
CA LEU A 119 5.32 -7.17 20.19
C LEU A 119 5.23 -6.53 21.57
N SER A 120 4.00 -6.39 22.12
CA SER A 120 3.80 -5.80 23.45
C SER A 120 4.55 -6.53 24.56
N ALA A 121 4.61 -7.87 24.51
CA ALA A 121 5.33 -8.67 25.50
C ALA A 121 6.86 -8.47 25.43
N TYR A 122 7.41 -8.37 24.22
CA TYR A 122 8.82 -8.07 24.02
C TYR A 122 9.17 -6.66 24.49
N LEU A 123 8.42 -5.66 24.07
CA LEU A 123 8.67 -4.27 24.45
C LEU A 123 8.52 -4.05 25.98
N ALA A 124 7.67 -4.83 26.65
CA ALA A 124 7.52 -4.79 28.10
C ALA A 124 8.61 -5.56 28.85
N GLY A 125 9.55 -6.22 28.17
CA GLY A 125 10.61 -7.03 28.80
C GLY A 125 10.14 -8.38 29.36
N MET A 126 8.96 -8.85 28.93
CA MET A 126 8.45 -10.18 29.34
C MET A 126 9.01 -11.29 28.46
N VAL A 127 9.57 -10.96 27.32
CA VAL A 127 10.26 -11.84 26.38
C VAL A 127 11.53 -11.13 25.95
N ASP A 128 12.67 -11.81 26.08
CA ASP A 128 13.98 -11.23 25.71
C ASP A 128 14.39 -11.57 24.28
N ASP A 129 14.10 -12.78 23.82
CA ASP A 129 14.41 -13.22 22.46
C ASP A 129 13.26 -12.88 21.50
N PRO A 130 13.46 -11.93 20.57
CA PRO A 130 12.44 -11.59 19.59
C PRO A 130 12.11 -12.73 18.62
N GLY A 131 13.02 -13.69 18.43
CA GLY A 131 12.81 -14.89 17.61
C GLY A 131 11.61 -15.72 18.08
N MET A 132 11.32 -15.70 19.40
CA MET A 132 10.15 -16.39 19.97
C MET A 132 8.80 -15.80 19.56
N LEU A 133 8.79 -14.59 19.00
CA LEU A 133 7.56 -13.89 18.54
C LEU A 133 7.33 -14.03 17.05
N VAL A 134 8.36 -14.46 16.31
CA VAL A 134 8.29 -14.57 14.85
C VAL A 134 7.47 -15.80 14.48
N GLU A 135 6.29 -15.57 13.90
CA GLU A 135 5.47 -16.64 13.35
C GLU A 135 5.72 -16.77 11.84
N LYS A 136 6.10 -17.95 11.40
CA LYS A 136 6.24 -18.28 9.98
C LYS A 136 4.86 -18.50 9.35
N VAL A 137 4.54 -17.73 8.31
CA VAL A 137 3.33 -17.90 7.49
C VAL A 137 3.62 -18.84 6.33
N ASN A 138 4.71 -18.57 5.60
CA ASN A 138 5.31 -19.43 4.58
C ASN A 138 6.82 -19.19 4.51
N ASP A 139 7.51 -19.74 3.52
CA ASP A 139 8.97 -19.65 3.45
C ASP A 139 9.50 -18.21 3.36
N ASN A 140 8.74 -17.32 2.76
CA ASN A 140 9.14 -15.92 2.53
C ASN A 140 8.38 -14.92 3.41
N LEU A 141 7.27 -15.31 4.06
CA LEU A 141 6.41 -14.40 4.82
C LEU A 141 6.38 -14.78 6.29
N HIS A 142 6.70 -13.81 7.15
CA HIS A 142 6.71 -13.94 8.59
C HIS A 142 5.93 -12.79 9.22
N VAL A 143 5.46 -12.98 10.44
CA VAL A 143 4.68 -11.97 11.18
C VAL A 143 5.05 -11.93 12.65
N ILE A 144 5.06 -10.73 13.23
CA ILE A 144 5.00 -10.50 14.67
C ILE A 144 3.69 -9.76 14.94
N PHE A 145 2.77 -10.38 15.67
CA PHE A 145 1.52 -9.73 16.05
C PHE A 145 1.71 -8.71 17.17
N GLY A 146 0.79 -7.76 17.33
CA GLY A 146 0.82 -6.77 18.41
C GLY A 146 0.76 -7.38 19.80
N GLY A 147 0.08 -8.52 19.92
CA GLY A 147 -0.13 -9.21 21.21
C GLY A 147 -1.26 -8.59 22.02
N THR A 148 -1.21 -8.79 23.33
CA THR A 148 -2.18 -8.25 24.28
C THR A 148 -2.05 -6.72 24.36
N VAL A 149 -3.17 -6.01 24.38
CA VAL A 149 -3.20 -4.54 24.51
C VAL A 149 -2.60 -4.12 25.85
N PRO A 150 -1.49 -3.39 25.87
CA PRO A 150 -0.84 -2.96 27.11
C PRO A 150 -1.49 -1.67 27.65
N PRO A 151 -1.30 -1.35 28.94
CA PRO A 151 -1.81 -0.11 29.52
C PRO A 151 -1.08 1.16 29.03
N ASN A 152 0.15 1.02 28.53
CA ASN A 152 1.04 2.12 28.14
C ASN A 152 1.65 1.95 26.72
N PRO A 153 0.84 1.83 25.67
CA PRO A 153 1.30 1.50 24.32
C PRO A 153 2.32 2.52 23.77
N THR A 154 2.09 3.82 23.97
CA THR A 154 2.99 4.89 23.50
C THR A 154 4.40 4.74 24.07
N GLN A 155 4.52 4.48 25.37
CA GLN A 155 5.82 4.33 26.03
C GLN A 155 6.57 3.09 25.54
N LEU A 156 5.85 2.00 25.31
CA LEU A 156 6.43 0.77 24.79
C LEU A 156 6.98 0.96 23.38
N ILE A 157 6.21 1.55 22.48
CA ILE A 157 6.64 1.83 21.11
C ILE A 157 7.85 2.77 21.07
N ALA A 158 7.91 3.76 21.95
CA ALA A 158 9.04 4.71 22.05
C ALA A 158 10.25 4.14 22.81
N SER A 159 10.20 2.91 23.29
CA SER A 159 11.30 2.32 24.05
C SER A 159 12.49 1.96 23.16
N PRO A 160 13.74 1.95 23.67
CA PRO A 160 14.91 1.52 22.92
C PRO A 160 14.81 0.08 22.36
N ARG A 161 14.02 -0.78 23.01
CA ARG A 161 13.80 -2.16 22.56
C ARG A 161 13.19 -2.26 21.17
N MET A 162 12.46 -1.24 20.71
CA MET A 162 11.96 -1.19 19.34
C MET A 162 13.10 -1.09 18.32
N GLY A 163 14.10 -0.25 18.60
CA GLY A 163 15.30 -0.13 17.78
C GLY A 163 16.13 -1.41 17.77
N GLU A 164 16.30 -2.05 18.93
CA GLU A 164 17.00 -3.34 19.08
C GLU A 164 16.32 -4.45 18.26
N LEU A 165 14.98 -4.54 18.34
CA LEU A 165 14.19 -5.47 17.53
C LEU A 165 14.44 -5.27 16.04
N LEU A 166 14.31 -4.04 15.55
CA LEU A 166 14.50 -3.73 14.14
C LEU A 166 15.93 -4.00 13.67
N ALA A 167 16.94 -3.74 14.50
CA ALA A 167 18.33 -4.07 14.19
C ALA A 167 18.55 -5.58 14.05
N CYS A 168 17.97 -6.36 14.95
CA CYS A 168 18.00 -7.83 14.87
C CYS A 168 17.33 -8.33 13.58
N LEU A 169 16.10 -7.88 13.30
CA LEU A 169 15.33 -8.33 12.13
C LEU A 169 15.96 -7.93 10.79
N LYS A 170 16.67 -6.79 10.72
CA LYS A 170 17.40 -6.37 9.50
C LYS A 170 18.47 -7.36 9.07
N SER A 171 19.02 -8.17 9.98
CA SER A 171 20.00 -9.19 9.63
C SER A 171 19.40 -10.46 9.01
N GLU A 172 18.09 -10.68 9.22
CA GLU A 172 17.41 -11.90 8.80
C GLU A 172 16.43 -11.72 7.65
N PHE A 173 15.87 -10.52 7.50
CA PHE A 173 14.82 -10.22 6.54
C PHE A 173 15.28 -9.20 5.50
N SER A 174 14.78 -9.35 4.29
CA SER A 174 15.05 -8.42 3.17
C SER A 174 14.08 -7.25 3.11
N CYS A 175 13.01 -7.28 3.91
CA CYS A 175 12.04 -6.19 4.01
C CYS A 175 11.28 -6.29 5.34
N ILE A 176 11.09 -5.17 6.02
CA ILE A 176 10.32 -5.07 7.26
C ILE A 176 9.15 -4.14 7.01
N ILE A 177 7.92 -4.56 7.34
CA ILE A 177 6.72 -3.76 7.22
C ILE A 177 6.13 -3.52 8.61
N LEU A 178 5.86 -2.25 8.93
CA LEU A 178 5.29 -1.83 10.21
C LEU A 178 3.82 -1.44 10.00
N ASP A 179 2.89 -2.21 10.57
CA ASP A 179 1.47 -1.83 10.66
C ASP A 179 1.29 -0.91 11.87
N THR A 180 1.12 0.38 11.64
CA THR A 180 1.18 1.41 12.69
C THR A 180 -0.17 2.02 13.01
N PRO A 181 -0.35 2.65 14.18
CA PRO A 181 -1.56 3.41 14.49
C PRO A 181 -1.72 4.62 13.55
N PRO A 182 -2.95 5.20 13.44
CA PRO A 182 -3.20 6.35 12.59
C PRO A 182 -2.47 7.60 13.09
N LEU A 183 -1.71 8.26 12.20
CA LEU A 183 -0.92 9.46 12.50
C LEU A 183 -1.74 10.73 12.70
N GLY A 184 -2.95 10.79 12.17
CA GLY A 184 -3.81 11.96 12.31
C GLY A 184 -4.34 12.19 13.72
N ILE A 185 -4.23 11.17 14.60
CA ILE A 185 -4.83 11.20 15.95
C ILE A 185 -3.80 10.88 17.03
N LEU A 186 -2.79 10.05 16.74
CA LEU A 186 -1.91 9.47 17.75
C LEU A 186 -0.43 9.79 17.49
N ALA A 187 0.26 10.19 18.55
CA ALA A 187 1.70 10.48 18.51
C ALA A 187 2.58 9.22 18.34
N ASP A 188 2.05 8.04 18.68
CA ASP A 188 2.78 6.76 18.69
C ASP A 188 3.40 6.43 17.33
N GLY A 189 2.68 6.75 16.25
CA GLY A 189 3.15 6.52 14.89
C GLY A 189 4.37 7.37 14.50
N PHE A 190 4.54 8.55 15.10
CA PHE A 190 5.70 9.40 14.79
C PHE A 190 7.00 8.84 15.34
N SER A 191 6.98 8.16 16.50
CA SER A 191 8.17 7.48 17.01
C SER A 191 8.64 6.36 16.09
N LEU A 192 7.72 5.70 15.38
CA LEU A 192 8.05 4.67 14.39
C LEU A 192 8.57 5.25 13.08
N SER A 193 8.19 6.48 12.73
CA SER A 193 8.65 7.11 11.49
C SER A 193 10.16 7.33 11.44
N GLU A 194 10.82 7.44 12.59
CA GLU A 194 12.28 7.58 12.69
C GLU A 194 13.03 6.34 12.18
N TYR A 195 12.39 5.17 12.24
CA TYR A 195 12.98 3.92 11.74
C TYR A 195 12.62 3.64 10.29
N ALA A 196 11.61 4.33 9.73
CA ALA A 196 11.05 4.03 8.43
C ALA A 196 11.85 4.67 7.29
N ASP A 197 12.08 3.89 6.24
CA ASP A 197 12.68 4.35 4.99
C ASP A 197 11.64 4.87 4.00
N ALA A 198 10.38 4.45 4.19
CA ALA A 198 9.23 4.94 3.44
C ALA A 198 7.94 4.85 4.28
N CYS A 199 6.99 5.71 3.96
CA CYS A 199 5.65 5.68 4.54
C CYS A 199 4.61 5.46 3.44
N VAL A 200 3.88 4.35 3.51
CA VAL A 200 2.67 4.10 2.75
C VAL A 200 1.49 4.65 3.53
N TYR A 201 0.93 5.76 3.04
CA TYR A 201 -0.18 6.42 3.71
C TYR A 201 -1.51 6.03 3.07
N VAL A 202 -2.37 5.40 3.85
CA VAL A 202 -3.65 4.86 3.38
C VAL A 202 -4.76 5.89 3.57
N VAL A 203 -5.46 6.20 2.49
CA VAL A 203 -6.66 7.04 2.45
C VAL A 203 -7.82 6.16 2.02
N ARG A 204 -8.88 6.06 2.81
CA ARG A 204 -10.04 5.24 2.43
C ARG A 204 -11.13 6.07 1.78
N ALA A 205 -11.46 5.72 0.54
CA ALA A 205 -12.58 6.29 -0.19
C ALA A 205 -13.90 6.08 0.56
N ASN A 206 -14.77 7.09 0.53
CA ASN A 206 -16.08 7.14 1.20
C ASN A 206 -16.03 7.08 2.75
N VAL A 207 -14.83 7.14 3.35
CA VAL A 207 -14.62 7.14 4.81
C VAL A 207 -13.96 8.43 5.27
N LEU A 208 -12.80 8.79 4.72
CA LEU A 208 -12.08 10.00 5.09
C LEU A 208 -12.82 11.25 4.58
N ASP A 209 -12.97 12.26 5.43
CA ASP A 209 -13.44 13.58 5.00
C ASP A 209 -12.35 14.33 4.21
N LYS A 210 -12.76 15.15 3.23
CA LYS A 210 -11.84 16.00 2.43
C LYS A 210 -10.95 16.90 3.31
N LYS A 211 -11.45 17.29 4.47
CA LYS A 211 -10.65 18.01 5.49
C LYS A 211 -9.48 17.18 6.02
N GLY A 212 -9.63 15.86 6.07
CA GLY A 212 -8.56 14.95 6.49
C GLY A 212 -7.38 14.91 5.51
N LEU A 213 -7.58 15.20 4.23
CA LEU A 213 -6.49 15.31 3.25
C LEU A 213 -5.53 16.47 3.58
N ARG A 214 -6.01 17.51 4.26
CA ARG A 214 -5.13 18.61 4.72
C ARG A 214 -4.12 18.11 5.74
N VAL A 215 -4.52 17.19 6.62
CA VAL A 215 -3.59 16.56 7.58
C VAL A 215 -2.47 15.82 6.83
N VAL A 216 -2.82 15.09 5.75
CA VAL A 216 -1.82 14.39 4.92
C VAL A 216 -0.88 15.39 4.24
N ALA A 217 -1.42 16.46 3.65
CA ALA A 217 -0.63 17.52 3.01
C ALA A 217 0.29 18.25 4.01
N ASP A 218 -0.17 18.47 5.24
CA ASP A 218 0.63 19.10 6.29
C ASP A 218 1.76 18.18 6.77
N LEU A 219 1.51 16.86 6.87
CA LEU A 219 2.53 15.87 7.17
C LEU A 219 3.60 15.79 6.08
N GLU A 220 3.18 15.84 4.81
CA GLU A 220 4.08 15.90 3.66
C GLU A 220 4.98 17.14 3.72
N LYS A 221 4.39 18.33 3.85
CA LYS A 221 5.13 19.60 3.96
C LYS A 221 6.09 19.65 5.15
N GLY A 222 5.69 19.03 6.25
CA GLY A 222 6.50 18.94 7.46
C GLY A 222 7.75 18.06 7.33
N GLY A 223 7.87 17.27 6.26
CA GLY A 223 9.02 16.40 5.98
C GLY A 223 9.30 15.34 7.04
N ARG A 224 8.30 15.02 7.88
CA ARG A 224 8.45 14.05 8.98
C ARG A 224 8.38 12.60 8.55
N LEU A 225 7.87 12.35 7.34
CA LEU A 225 7.69 11.01 6.81
C LEU A 225 8.61 10.81 5.62
N ALA A 226 9.55 9.89 5.74
CA ALA A 226 10.46 9.55 4.65
C ALA A 226 9.69 8.94 3.48
N ASN A 227 10.00 9.37 2.26
CA ASN A 227 9.47 8.77 1.02
C ASN A 227 7.96 8.47 1.13
N LEU A 228 7.16 9.51 1.42
CA LEU A 228 5.71 9.41 1.57
C LEU A 228 5.06 9.05 0.22
N GLY A 229 4.27 7.97 0.20
CA GLY A 229 3.47 7.56 -0.94
C GLY A 229 2.04 7.22 -0.51
N ILE A 230 1.07 7.53 -1.37
CA ILE A 230 -0.36 7.40 -1.04
C ILE A 230 -0.95 6.13 -1.65
N VAL A 231 -1.77 5.43 -0.90
CA VAL A 231 -2.64 4.34 -1.38
C VAL A 231 -4.09 4.72 -1.11
N VAL A 232 -4.93 4.74 -2.15
CA VAL A 232 -6.37 4.98 -1.99
C VAL A 232 -7.09 3.64 -1.94
N ASN A 233 -7.65 3.33 -0.77
CA ASN A 233 -8.31 2.06 -0.47
C ASN A 233 -9.83 2.17 -0.61
N GLY A 234 -10.49 1.06 -0.96
CA GLY A 234 -11.96 0.94 -0.96
C GLY A 234 -12.64 1.56 -2.17
N ILE A 235 -11.98 1.53 -3.32
CA ILE A 235 -12.56 1.98 -4.59
C ILE A 235 -13.63 0.98 -5.05
N LYS A 236 -14.85 1.49 -5.30
CA LYS A 236 -15.93 0.69 -5.86
C LYS A 236 -15.65 0.41 -7.33
N VAL A 237 -15.52 -0.86 -7.69
CA VAL A 237 -15.40 -1.28 -9.08
C VAL A 237 -16.80 -1.44 -9.66
N SER A 238 -17.18 -0.59 -10.62
CA SER A 238 -18.47 -0.71 -11.32
C SER A 238 -18.45 -1.93 -12.24
N ARG A 239 -19.43 -2.83 -12.08
CA ARG A 239 -19.63 -4.01 -12.95
C ARG A 239 -20.36 -3.68 -14.26
N SER A 240 -20.78 -2.45 -14.50
CA SER A 240 -21.56 -2.10 -15.67
C SER A 240 -20.68 -1.62 -16.81
N GLY A 241 -20.56 -2.48 -17.81
CA GLY A 241 -20.16 -2.12 -19.17
C GLY A 241 -18.79 -2.61 -19.58
N GLY A 242 -18.81 -3.59 -20.48
CA GLY A 242 -17.83 -3.85 -21.56
C GLY A 242 -16.34 -3.87 -21.18
N TYR A 243 -15.63 -4.81 -21.72
CA TYR A 243 -14.17 -4.91 -21.68
C TYR A 243 -13.49 -3.55 -21.96
N GLY A 244 -13.46 -2.69 -20.97
CA GLY A 244 -12.73 -1.44 -20.95
C GLY A 244 -11.88 -1.45 -19.69
N TYR A 245 -10.61 -1.80 -19.81
CA TYR A 245 -9.61 -1.55 -18.78
C TYR A 245 -9.46 -0.04 -18.61
N GLY A 246 -10.40 0.56 -17.87
CA GLY A 246 -10.35 1.94 -17.46
C GLY A 246 -9.49 2.11 -16.21
N TYR A 247 -8.26 1.61 -16.23
CA TYR A 247 -7.23 2.10 -15.36
C TYR A 247 -6.77 3.44 -15.93
N GLY A 248 -7.37 4.52 -15.50
CA GLY A 248 -6.89 5.85 -15.77
C GLY A 248 -5.56 6.11 -15.03
N TYR A 249 -4.52 5.44 -15.46
CA TYR A 249 -3.16 5.81 -15.10
C TYR A 249 -2.72 6.94 -16.03
N GLY A 250 -3.06 8.16 -15.66
CA GLY A 250 -2.47 9.35 -16.24
C GLY A 250 -1.03 9.54 -15.75
N TYR A 251 -0.13 8.63 -16.11
CA TYR A 251 1.31 8.93 -16.04
C TYR A 251 1.71 9.67 -17.30
N GLY A 252 1.59 11.00 -17.25
CA GLY A 252 2.24 11.89 -18.19
C GLY A 252 3.75 11.94 -17.96
N TYR A 253 4.48 10.89 -18.35
CA TYR A 253 5.90 11.02 -18.66
C TYR A 253 6.07 10.90 -20.16
N GLY A 254 6.08 12.07 -20.80
CA GLY A 254 6.48 12.21 -22.20
C GLY A 254 7.95 11.86 -22.36
N TYR A 255 8.24 10.64 -22.81
CA TYR A 255 9.45 10.35 -23.55
C TYR A 255 9.02 9.93 -24.96
N GLY A 256 9.02 10.94 -25.85
CA GLY A 256 8.88 10.72 -27.25
C GLY A 256 10.12 10.00 -27.81
N TYR A 257 9.97 8.73 -28.12
CA TYR A 257 10.80 8.08 -29.12
C TYR A 257 9.92 7.76 -30.33
N GLY A 258 9.95 8.67 -31.28
CA GLY A 258 9.39 8.46 -32.60
C GLY A 258 10.25 7.46 -33.35
N TYR A 259 9.74 6.26 -33.58
CA TYR A 259 10.16 5.41 -34.65
C TYR A 259 9.09 5.44 -35.76
N GLY A 260 9.33 6.31 -36.72
CA GLY A 260 8.56 6.30 -37.97
C GLY A 260 8.91 5.08 -38.82
N TYR A 261 7.94 4.19 -39.00
CA TYR A 261 7.96 3.24 -40.10
C TYR A 261 6.95 3.72 -41.14
N GLY A 262 7.50 4.36 -42.19
CA GLY A 262 6.76 4.69 -43.38
C GLY A 262 6.55 3.42 -44.24
N GLY A 263 5.31 2.99 -44.32
CA GLY A 263 4.85 1.99 -45.27
C GLY A 263 3.90 2.64 -46.24
N ARG A 264 4.44 3.06 -47.43
CA ARG A 264 3.66 3.42 -48.60
C ARG A 264 2.95 2.18 -49.14
N HIS A 265 1.63 2.20 -49.16
CA HIS A 265 0.87 1.38 -50.11
C HIS A 265 0.18 2.32 -51.09
N GLY A 266 0.67 2.23 -52.38
CA GLY A 266 0.12 2.96 -53.47
C GLY A 266 -1.23 2.40 -53.90
N HIS A 267 -2.14 3.30 -54.14
CA HIS A 267 -3.36 3.05 -54.91
C HIS A 267 -2.97 2.91 -56.40
N ALA A 268 -3.25 1.76 -56.99
CA ALA A 268 -3.33 1.60 -58.44
C ALA A 268 -4.79 1.84 -58.86
N GLN A 269 -5.00 2.94 -59.54
CA GLN A 269 -6.20 3.18 -60.36
C GLN A 269 -6.10 2.30 -61.61
N THR A 270 -7.13 1.54 -61.90
CA THR A 270 -7.37 0.97 -63.23
C THR A 270 -8.51 1.72 -63.86
N GLU A 271 -8.15 2.45 -64.90
CA GLU A 271 -9.07 3.12 -65.83
C GLU A 271 -9.88 2.08 -66.64
N ASP A 272 -11.17 2.43 -66.76
CA ASP A 272 -12.12 1.84 -67.68
C ASP A 272 -11.83 2.31 -69.09
N THR A 273 -11.70 1.41 -70.03
CA THR A 273 -11.81 1.72 -71.43
C THR A 273 -12.81 0.81 -72.14
N ASP A 274 -13.86 1.39 -72.49
CA ASP A 274 -14.87 1.25 -73.50
C ASP A 274 -14.44 0.42 -74.74
N GLY A 275 -15.32 -0.43 -75.25
CA GLY A 275 -15.13 -1.13 -76.54
C GLY A 275 -16.29 -2.01 -76.96
N ARG A 276 -17.40 -1.39 -77.39
CA ARG A 276 -18.30 -1.75 -78.54
C ARG A 276 -18.09 -3.11 -79.30
N LYS A 277 -19.14 -3.83 -79.47
CA LYS A 277 -19.97 -4.10 -80.70
C LYS A 277 -20.37 -5.57 -80.88
N LYS A 278 -21.69 -5.69 -81.10
CA LYS A 278 -22.39 -6.50 -82.11
C LYS A 278 -22.28 -8.06 -82.09
N ASN A 279 -23.31 -8.71 -81.83
CA ASN A 279 -24.46 -9.11 -82.63
C ASN A 279 -25.54 -9.70 -81.75
#